data_522c4bd13d22ac5574bfcaa07262d212
#
_entry.id   522c4bd13d22ac5574bfcaa07262d212
#
_cell.length_a   1.000
_cell.length_b   1.000
_cell.length_c   1.000
_cell.angle_alpha   90.00
_cell.angle_beta   90.00
_cell.angle_gamma   90.00
#
_symmetry.space_group_name_H-M   'P 1'
#
loop_
_entity.id
_entity.type
_entity.pdbx_description
1 polymer ?
#
loop_
_entity_poly.entity_id
_entity_poly.type
_entity_poly.pdbx_seq_one_letter_code
_entity_poly.pdbx_strand_id
1 'polypeptide(L)'
;MSSYSTSEFKSGLKVMLEGDPCSIIENEFVKPGKGQAFNRVKLRNLKTFKILERTFKSGDSLESADVIDMEMDFLYDDGEFWYFMDPTTFEQFQADINVIGECAKWLSEQDSCVVTLFNGNPLLVTPPNHVELEIVETDPGLRGDTAQGGTKPAKLKTGAVVKVPLFLDQGDVIKVDTRSGEYLGRVR
;
A
#
# COMPACT_ATOMS: atom_id res chain seq x y z
N MET A 1 26.04 -3.66 10.76
CA MET A 1 24.88 -2.97 10.18
C MET A 1 25.43 -1.84 9.35
N SER A 2 24.95 -1.66 8.14
CA SER A 2 25.36 -0.54 7.28
C SER A 2 24.64 0.74 7.71
N SER A 3 25.27 1.89 7.48
CA SER A 3 24.67 3.19 7.75
C SER A 3 24.84 4.09 6.54
N TYR A 4 23.90 5.01 6.37
CA TYR A 4 23.92 6.03 5.33
C TYR A 4 24.25 7.38 5.95
N SER A 5 25.22 8.07 5.38
CA SER A 5 25.52 9.46 5.74
C SER A 5 24.52 10.42 5.10
N THR A 6 24.44 11.64 5.60
CA THR A 6 23.55 12.68 5.05
C THR A 6 23.78 12.98 3.57
N SER A 7 25.00 12.74 3.06
CA SER A 7 25.33 12.91 1.63
C SER A 7 24.70 11.82 0.73
N GLU A 8 24.30 10.69 1.31
CA GLU A 8 23.71 9.55 0.60
C GLU A 8 22.19 9.55 0.69
N PHE A 9 21.59 10.46 1.48
CA PHE A 9 20.14 10.51 1.65
C PHE A 9 19.44 10.84 0.34
N LYS A 10 18.55 9.95 -0.07
CA LYS A 10 17.69 10.09 -1.26
C LYS A 10 16.31 9.51 -0.99
N SER A 11 15.33 9.96 -1.75
CA SER A 11 13.98 9.41 -1.71
C SER A 11 13.98 7.90 -1.97
N GLY A 12 13.17 7.16 -1.20
CA GLY A 12 13.06 5.70 -1.25
C GLY A 12 14.03 4.95 -0.33
N LEU A 13 15.06 5.62 0.21
CA LEU A 13 16.02 4.97 1.11
C LEU A 13 15.35 4.51 2.40
N LYS A 14 15.63 3.27 2.80
CA LYS A 14 15.08 2.67 4.03
C LYS A 14 16.09 2.80 5.17
N VAL A 15 15.69 3.43 6.24
CA VAL A 15 16.55 3.77 7.39
C VAL A 15 15.85 3.51 8.70
N MET A 16 16.62 3.28 9.76
CA MET A 16 16.10 3.19 11.12
C MET A 16 16.04 4.58 11.74
N LEU A 17 14.88 4.95 12.28
CA LEU A 17 14.71 6.19 13.05
C LEU A 17 13.98 5.87 14.35
N GLU A 18 14.62 6.15 15.49
CA GLU A 18 14.03 5.95 16.84
C GLU A 18 13.52 4.51 17.07
N GLY A 19 14.17 3.51 16.45
CA GLY A 19 13.81 2.08 16.56
C GLY A 19 12.77 1.59 15.56
N ASP A 20 12.27 2.47 14.69
CA ASP A 20 11.31 2.11 13.64
C ASP A 20 11.91 2.21 12.24
N PRO A 21 11.51 1.29 11.33
CA PRO A 21 11.88 1.38 9.93
C PRO A 21 11.12 2.54 9.27
N CYS A 22 11.85 3.39 8.58
CA CYS A 22 11.33 4.57 7.88
C CYS A 22 11.82 4.60 6.43
N SER A 23 11.01 5.19 5.55
CA SER A 23 11.41 5.50 4.19
C SER A 23 11.60 7.00 4.04
N ILE A 24 12.72 7.43 3.47
CA ILE A 24 12.96 8.83 3.13
C ILE A 24 12.02 9.19 1.97
N ILE A 25 11.20 10.22 2.15
CA ILE A 25 10.32 10.77 1.11
C ILE A 25 11.03 11.89 0.36
N GLU A 26 11.66 12.80 1.13
CA GLU A 26 12.29 14.01 0.59
C GLU A 26 13.53 14.32 1.41
N ASN A 27 14.58 14.79 0.74
CA ASN A 27 15.79 15.30 1.36
C ASN A 27 16.17 16.64 0.72
N GLU A 28 16.18 17.69 1.53
CA GLU A 28 16.58 19.02 1.15
C GLU A 28 17.89 19.38 1.83
N PHE A 29 18.95 19.62 1.04
CA PHE A 29 20.20 20.13 1.56
C PHE A 29 20.14 21.65 1.70
N VAL A 30 20.32 22.14 2.93
CA VAL A 30 20.28 23.57 3.23
C VAL A 30 21.68 24.05 3.65
N LYS A 31 22.20 25.04 2.93
CA LYS A 31 23.46 25.71 3.23
C LYS A 31 23.17 27.16 3.63
N PRO A 32 23.02 27.45 4.94
CA PRO A 32 22.78 28.81 5.38
C PRO A 32 23.99 29.71 5.13
N GLY A 33 23.77 31.01 4.95
CA GLY A 33 24.85 31.96 4.74
C GLY A 33 25.77 32.11 5.96
N LYS A 34 25.26 31.81 7.17
CA LYS A 34 26.02 31.69 8.42
C LYS A 34 25.55 30.41 9.15
N GLY A 35 26.50 29.57 9.56
CA GLY A 35 26.23 28.34 10.27
C GLY A 35 26.60 27.07 9.49
N GLN A 36 26.41 25.92 10.12
CA GLN A 36 26.72 24.64 9.55
C GLN A 36 25.60 24.20 8.61
N ALA A 37 25.97 23.58 7.47
CA ALA A 37 25.02 22.98 6.54
C ALA A 37 24.27 21.80 7.19
N PHE A 38 23.02 21.61 6.79
CA PHE A 38 22.17 20.55 7.30
C PHE A 38 21.22 20.01 6.21
N ASN A 39 20.71 18.82 6.47
CA ASN A 39 19.68 18.20 5.65
C ASN A 39 18.35 18.25 6.37
N ARG A 40 17.31 18.76 5.73
CA ARG A 40 15.92 18.63 6.16
C ARG A 40 15.32 17.43 5.46
N VAL A 41 14.91 16.42 6.24
CA VAL A 41 14.49 15.14 5.71
C VAL A 41 13.07 14.85 6.14
N LYS A 42 12.20 14.55 5.19
CA LYS A 42 10.87 13.99 5.45
C LYS A 42 10.95 12.48 5.34
N LEU A 43 10.48 11.80 6.37
CA LEU A 43 10.47 10.34 6.48
C LEU A 43 9.04 9.86 6.72
N ARG A 44 8.69 8.72 6.14
CA ARG A 44 7.48 7.98 6.47
C ARG A 44 7.84 6.80 7.35
N ASN A 45 7.30 6.74 8.56
CA ASN A 45 7.38 5.56 9.41
C ASN A 45 6.58 4.43 8.73
N LEU A 46 7.19 3.27 8.51
CA LEU A 46 6.58 2.16 7.76
C LEU A 46 5.61 1.33 8.60
N LYS A 47 5.63 1.47 9.94
CA LYS A 47 4.67 0.83 10.84
C LYS A 47 3.42 1.67 11.05
N THR A 48 3.59 2.98 11.26
CA THR A 48 2.49 3.88 11.63
C THR A 48 1.98 4.75 10.49
N PHE A 49 2.67 4.74 9.34
CA PHE A 49 2.45 5.57 8.15
C PHE A 49 2.53 7.08 8.38
N LYS A 50 2.91 7.51 9.59
CA LYS A 50 3.08 8.93 9.91
C LYS A 50 4.28 9.50 9.18
N ILE A 51 4.10 10.75 8.69
CA ILE A 51 5.19 11.53 8.11
C ILE A 51 5.85 12.32 9.22
N LEU A 52 7.17 12.21 9.31
CA LEU A 52 8.03 12.89 10.27
C LEU A 52 9.00 13.78 9.50
N GLU A 53 9.25 14.96 10.01
CA GLU A 53 10.32 15.83 9.52
C GLU A 53 11.44 15.90 10.56
N ARG A 54 12.68 15.69 10.12
CA ARG A 54 13.88 15.73 10.96
C ARG A 54 14.98 16.50 10.26
N THR A 55 15.80 17.15 11.06
CA THR A 55 16.99 17.88 10.59
C THR A 55 18.24 17.14 11.04
N PHE A 56 19.12 16.85 10.10
CA PHE A 56 20.41 16.19 10.34
C PHE A 56 21.54 17.15 9.97
N LYS A 57 22.55 17.24 10.82
CA LYS A 57 23.76 18.01 10.52
C LYS A 57 24.56 17.30 9.42
N SER A 58 25.32 18.08 8.65
CA SER A 58 26.27 17.51 7.70
C SER A 58 27.25 16.58 8.43
N GLY A 59 27.29 15.29 8.03
CA GLY A 59 28.09 14.25 8.66
C GLY A 59 27.34 13.34 9.63
N ASP A 60 26.07 13.63 9.96
CA ASP A 60 25.22 12.67 10.67
C ASP A 60 24.94 11.44 9.77
N SER A 61 24.60 10.33 10.39
CA SER A 61 24.24 9.09 9.70
C SER A 61 23.02 8.42 10.33
N LEU A 62 22.28 7.65 9.53
CA LEU A 62 21.22 6.77 9.99
C LEU A 62 21.57 5.33 9.63
N GLU A 63 21.21 4.39 10.50
CA GLU A 63 21.35 2.96 10.20
C GLU A 63 20.42 2.58 9.06
N SER A 64 20.88 1.66 8.19
CA SER A 64 20.02 1.07 7.17
C SER A 64 18.96 0.18 7.82
N ALA A 65 17.72 0.27 7.36
CA ALA A 65 16.69 -0.69 7.74
C ALA A 65 16.73 -1.88 6.78
N ASP A 66 16.63 -3.08 7.31
CA ASP A 66 16.48 -4.30 6.53
C ASP A 66 15.02 -4.44 6.10
N VAL A 67 14.65 -3.67 5.08
CA VAL A 67 13.31 -3.64 4.48
C VAL A 67 13.41 -3.98 3.02
N ILE A 68 12.69 -5.04 2.62
CA ILE A 68 12.65 -5.56 1.25
C ILE A 68 11.20 -5.62 0.79
N ASP A 69 10.94 -5.15 -0.42
CA ASP A 69 9.65 -5.30 -1.10
C ASP A 69 9.75 -6.51 -2.03
N MET A 70 8.83 -7.49 -1.87
CA MET A 70 8.79 -8.72 -2.66
C MET A 70 7.41 -8.89 -3.29
N GLU A 71 7.39 -9.26 -4.58
CA GLU A 71 6.16 -9.72 -5.23
C GLU A 71 5.85 -11.13 -4.75
N MET A 72 4.63 -11.33 -4.24
CA MET A 72 4.12 -12.60 -3.75
C MET A 72 2.71 -12.83 -4.22
N ASP A 73 2.35 -14.11 -4.37
CA ASP A 73 0.99 -14.50 -4.68
C ASP A 73 0.19 -14.70 -3.38
N PHE A 74 -1.00 -14.11 -3.32
CA PHE A 74 -1.94 -14.36 -2.26
C PHE A 74 -2.55 -15.74 -2.43
N LEU A 75 -2.45 -16.59 -1.40
CA LEU A 75 -2.97 -17.96 -1.46
C LEU A 75 -4.41 -18.04 -0.95
N TYR A 76 -4.61 -17.73 0.31
CA TYR A 76 -5.90 -17.78 1.01
C TYR A 76 -5.82 -17.04 2.36
N ASP A 77 -6.96 -16.84 2.98
CA ASP A 77 -7.07 -16.48 4.40
C ASP A 77 -7.81 -17.58 5.18
N ASP A 78 -7.50 -17.70 6.46
CA ASP A 78 -8.17 -18.61 7.38
C ASP A 78 -9.10 -17.90 8.39
N GLY A 79 -9.30 -16.59 8.19
CA GLY A 79 -10.08 -15.70 9.03
C GLY A 79 -9.26 -15.02 10.14
N GLU A 80 -8.03 -15.44 10.39
CA GLU A 80 -7.09 -14.83 11.34
C GLU A 80 -5.85 -14.31 10.63
N PHE A 81 -5.32 -15.08 9.66
CA PHE A 81 -4.13 -14.76 8.89
C PHE A 81 -4.37 -14.86 7.40
N TRP A 82 -3.62 -14.05 6.63
CA TRP A 82 -3.51 -14.08 5.19
C TRP A 82 -2.18 -14.68 4.78
N TYR A 83 -2.21 -15.67 3.89
CA TYR A 83 -1.04 -16.45 3.48
C TYR A 83 -0.58 -16.04 2.08
N PHE A 84 0.70 -15.77 1.96
CA PHE A 84 1.37 -15.33 0.73
C PHE A 84 2.51 -16.29 0.41
N MET A 85 2.83 -16.44 -0.87
CA MET A 85 3.91 -17.29 -1.34
C MET A 85 4.79 -16.54 -2.33
N ASP A 86 6.10 -16.63 -2.12
CA ASP A 86 7.07 -16.22 -3.13
C ASP A 86 6.98 -17.18 -4.33
N PRO A 87 6.63 -16.72 -5.54
CA PRO A 87 6.46 -17.59 -6.71
C PRO A 87 7.76 -18.25 -7.18
N THR A 88 8.93 -17.79 -6.70
CA THR A 88 10.24 -18.30 -7.09
C THR A 88 10.77 -19.33 -6.11
N THR A 89 10.71 -19.04 -4.82
CA THR A 89 11.26 -19.89 -3.75
C THR A 89 10.24 -20.83 -3.14
N PHE A 90 8.93 -20.55 -3.37
CA PHE A 90 7.78 -21.22 -2.75
C PHE A 90 7.74 -21.08 -1.23
N GLU A 91 8.50 -20.15 -0.68
CA GLU A 91 8.45 -19.81 0.73
C GLU A 91 7.12 -19.11 1.04
N GLN A 92 6.51 -19.50 2.16
CA GLN A 92 5.22 -18.94 2.58
C GLN A 92 5.41 -17.97 3.75
N PHE A 93 4.64 -16.90 3.70
CA PHE A 93 4.59 -15.85 4.71
C PHE A 93 3.15 -15.65 5.16
N GLN A 94 2.97 -15.35 6.43
CA GLN A 94 1.65 -15.03 6.97
C GLN A 94 1.61 -13.58 7.46
N ALA A 95 0.49 -12.90 7.20
CA ALA A 95 0.23 -11.55 7.64
C ALA A 95 -1.01 -11.52 8.54
N ASP A 96 -0.94 -10.84 9.66
CA ASP A 96 -2.09 -10.60 10.53
C ASP A 96 -2.92 -9.39 10.05
N ILE A 97 -4.02 -9.12 10.75
CA ILE A 97 -4.94 -8.02 10.40
C ILE A 97 -4.27 -6.64 10.41
N ASN A 98 -3.22 -6.42 11.21
CA ASN A 98 -2.52 -5.14 11.25
C ASN A 98 -1.63 -4.96 10.03
N VAL A 99 -1.06 -6.04 9.52
CA VAL A 99 -0.19 -6.05 8.32
C VAL A 99 -1.03 -5.98 7.05
N ILE A 100 -2.12 -6.76 6.96
CA ILE A 100 -2.98 -6.78 5.78
C ILE A 100 -3.83 -5.51 5.66
N GLY A 101 -4.38 -5.01 6.78
CA GLY A 101 -5.19 -3.81 6.84
C GLY A 101 -6.29 -3.74 5.78
N GLU A 102 -6.41 -2.57 5.15
CA GLU A 102 -7.40 -2.32 4.09
C GLU A 102 -7.14 -3.10 2.79
N CYS A 103 -5.96 -3.73 2.65
CA CYS A 103 -5.62 -4.53 1.49
C CYS A 103 -6.52 -5.78 1.36
N ALA A 104 -6.96 -6.35 2.47
CA ALA A 104 -7.78 -7.56 2.51
C ALA A 104 -9.01 -7.50 1.61
N LYS A 105 -9.66 -6.33 1.52
CA LYS A 105 -10.86 -6.13 0.69
C LYS A 105 -10.61 -6.09 -0.81
N TRP A 106 -9.35 -6.09 -1.25
CA TRP A 106 -8.97 -6.02 -2.65
C TRP A 106 -8.35 -7.29 -3.20
N LEU A 107 -7.94 -8.23 -2.34
CA LEU A 107 -7.25 -9.44 -2.74
C LEU A 107 -8.21 -10.60 -3.02
N SER A 108 -8.02 -11.23 -4.17
CA SER A 108 -8.57 -12.54 -4.49
C SER A 108 -7.44 -13.57 -4.51
N GLU A 109 -7.77 -14.84 -4.30
CA GLU A 109 -6.80 -15.94 -4.41
C GLU A 109 -6.06 -15.89 -5.74
N GLN A 110 -4.75 -16.07 -5.69
CA GLN A 110 -3.79 -16.00 -6.81
C GLN A 110 -3.49 -14.58 -7.31
N ASP A 111 -4.00 -13.53 -6.66
CA ASP A 111 -3.57 -12.17 -6.98
C ASP A 111 -2.11 -11.96 -6.57
N SER A 112 -1.34 -11.36 -7.48
CA SER A 112 0.01 -10.92 -7.15
C SER A 112 -0.03 -9.57 -6.42
N CYS A 113 0.67 -9.47 -5.31
CA CYS A 113 0.77 -8.27 -4.49
C CYS A 113 2.20 -8.03 -4.03
N VAL A 114 2.48 -6.86 -3.49
CA VAL A 114 3.79 -6.55 -2.91
C VAL A 114 3.72 -6.71 -1.39
N VAL A 115 4.52 -7.62 -0.85
CA VAL A 115 4.73 -7.80 0.59
C VAL A 115 6.03 -7.12 0.98
N THR A 116 5.94 -6.12 1.84
CA THR A 116 7.11 -5.46 2.43
C THR A 116 7.54 -6.24 3.66
N LEU A 117 8.74 -6.79 3.64
CA LEU A 117 9.36 -7.49 4.76
C LEU A 117 10.26 -6.53 5.55
N PHE A 118 10.22 -6.62 6.87
CA PHE A 118 11.17 -5.99 7.77
C PHE A 118 11.82 -7.07 8.65
N ASN A 119 13.15 -7.21 8.55
CA ASN A 119 13.90 -8.30 9.19
C ASN A 119 13.29 -9.69 8.86
N GLY A 120 12.87 -9.90 7.61
CA GLY A 120 12.28 -11.15 7.14
C GLY A 120 10.82 -11.39 7.53
N ASN A 121 10.17 -10.48 8.26
CA ASN A 121 8.77 -10.62 8.66
C ASN A 121 7.88 -9.63 7.89
N PRO A 122 6.67 -10.04 7.46
CA PRO A 122 5.71 -9.15 6.83
C PRO A 122 5.40 -7.93 7.70
N LEU A 123 5.55 -6.74 7.12
CA LEU A 123 5.27 -5.46 7.74
C LEU A 123 4.06 -4.77 7.11
N LEU A 124 3.89 -4.93 5.81
CA LEU A 124 2.86 -4.28 5.02
C LEU A 124 2.58 -5.12 3.78
N VAL A 125 1.32 -5.19 3.39
CA VAL A 125 0.88 -5.73 2.10
C VAL A 125 0.28 -4.62 1.26
N THR A 126 0.72 -4.51 0.01
CA THR A 126 0.22 -3.54 -0.96
C THR A 126 -0.45 -4.31 -2.10
N PRO A 127 -1.76 -4.10 -2.35
CA PRO A 127 -2.47 -4.77 -3.42
C PRO A 127 -2.01 -4.25 -4.79
N PRO A 128 -2.30 -4.96 -5.88
CA PRO A 128 -2.12 -4.41 -7.22
C PRO A 128 -2.92 -3.11 -7.37
N ASN A 129 -2.43 -2.17 -8.18
CA ASN A 129 -3.08 -0.87 -8.38
C ASN A 129 -4.52 -0.99 -8.90
N HIS A 130 -4.81 -2.06 -9.62
CA HIS A 130 -6.11 -2.35 -10.21
C HIS A 130 -6.47 -3.80 -9.96
N VAL A 131 -7.72 -4.05 -9.62
CA VAL A 131 -8.29 -5.38 -9.45
C VAL A 131 -9.56 -5.52 -10.27
N GLU A 132 -9.87 -6.75 -10.66
CA GLU A 132 -11.08 -7.10 -11.38
C GLU A 132 -11.93 -7.99 -10.48
N LEU A 133 -13.08 -7.45 -10.02
CA LEU A 133 -13.92 -8.09 -9.02
C LEU A 133 -15.37 -8.13 -9.46
N GLU A 134 -16.04 -9.25 -9.16
CA GLU A 134 -17.46 -9.46 -9.44
C GLU A 134 -18.33 -8.71 -8.41
N ILE A 135 -19.41 -8.11 -8.90
CA ILE A 135 -20.46 -7.51 -8.07
C ILE A 135 -21.35 -8.65 -7.56
N VAL A 136 -21.35 -8.85 -6.25
CA VAL A 136 -22.20 -9.89 -5.61
C VAL A 136 -23.52 -9.34 -5.10
N GLU A 137 -23.62 -8.02 -4.86
CA GLU A 137 -24.82 -7.36 -4.36
C GLU A 137 -24.84 -5.89 -4.82
N THR A 138 -25.96 -5.44 -5.36
CA THR A 138 -26.20 -4.03 -5.70
C THR A 138 -27.70 -3.77 -5.81
N ASP A 139 -28.12 -2.54 -5.53
CA ASP A 139 -29.52 -2.12 -5.72
C ASP A 139 -29.87 -2.06 -7.20
N PRO A 140 -31.15 -2.32 -7.56
CA PRO A 140 -31.62 -2.05 -8.92
C PRO A 140 -31.55 -0.56 -9.23
N GLY A 141 -31.01 -0.22 -10.42
CA GLY A 141 -30.95 1.17 -10.88
C GLY A 141 -32.34 1.71 -11.13
N LEU A 142 -32.81 2.62 -10.29
CA LEU A 142 -34.12 3.25 -10.49
C LEU A 142 -34.09 4.25 -11.66
N ARG A 143 -35.05 4.12 -12.59
CA ARG A 143 -35.29 5.11 -13.65
C ARG A 143 -35.84 6.40 -13.02
N GLY A 144 -34.98 7.36 -12.82
CA GLY A 144 -35.33 8.66 -12.22
C GLY A 144 -34.10 9.43 -11.71
N ASP A 145 -33.05 8.74 -11.32
CA ASP A 145 -31.80 9.31 -10.83
C ASP A 145 -30.81 9.71 -11.94
N THR A 146 -31.22 9.67 -13.20
CA THR A 146 -30.33 9.85 -14.38
C THR A 146 -29.97 11.31 -14.66
N ALA A 147 -30.56 12.29 -13.96
CA ALA A 147 -30.33 13.70 -14.28
C ALA A 147 -28.90 14.22 -13.93
N GLN A 148 -28.10 13.47 -13.17
CA GLN A 148 -26.76 13.90 -12.75
C GLN A 148 -25.71 12.75 -12.77
N GLY A 149 -25.79 11.80 -13.70
CA GLY A 149 -24.81 10.70 -13.76
C GLY A 149 -24.84 9.84 -12.48
N GLY A 150 -26.02 9.37 -12.10
CA GLY A 150 -26.26 8.65 -10.85
C GLY A 150 -25.36 7.44 -10.66
N THR A 151 -24.87 7.26 -9.45
CA THR A 151 -24.13 6.08 -9.00
C THR A 151 -24.88 5.36 -7.90
N LYS A 152 -24.66 4.06 -7.77
CA LYS A 152 -25.20 3.23 -6.70
C LYS A 152 -24.07 2.46 -6.00
N PRO A 153 -24.23 2.06 -4.74
CA PRO A 153 -23.27 1.19 -4.08
C PRO A 153 -23.36 -0.23 -4.65
N ALA A 154 -22.21 -0.85 -4.85
CA ALA A 154 -22.07 -2.26 -5.22
C ALA A 154 -21.10 -2.95 -4.27
N LYS A 155 -21.49 -4.08 -3.71
CA LYS A 155 -20.65 -4.93 -2.88
C LYS A 155 -19.96 -5.95 -3.80
N LEU A 156 -18.66 -6.03 -3.69
CA LEU A 156 -17.82 -6.92 -4.46
C LEU A 156 -17.60 -8.25 -3.74
N LYS A 157 -17.18 -9.27 -4.47
CA LYS A 157 -16.92 -10.63 -3.96
C LYS A 157 -16.01 -10.65 -2.74
N THR A 158 -15.05 -9.74 -2.66
CA THR A 158 -14.11 -9.60 -1.54
C THR A 158 -14.66 -8.81 -0.34
N GLY A 159 -15.92 -8.35 -0.41
CA GLY A 159 -16.56 -7.54 0.61
C GLY A 159 -16.35 -6.03 0.48
N ALA A 160 -15.54 -5.56 -0.46
CA ALA A 160 -15.40 -4.14 -0.76
C ALA A 160 -16.71 -3.55 -1.28
N VAL A 161 -16.99 -2.30 -0.90
CA VAL A 161 -18.13 -1.54 -1.43
C VAL A 161 -17.63 -0.38 -2.27
N VAL A 162 -18.06 -0.34 -3.53
CA VAL A 162 -17.63 0.65 -4.52
C VAL A 162 -18.85 1.35 -5.12
N LYS A 163 -18.73 2.65 -5.41
CA LYS A 163 -19.77 3.37 -6.16
C LYS A 163 -19.64 3.07 -7.64
N VAL A 164 -20.71 2.58 -8.24
CA VAL A 164 -20.75 2.16 -9.65
C VAL A 164 -21.89 2.86 -10.41
N PRO A 165 -21.80 3.00 -11.75
CA PRO A 165 -22.91 3.48 -12.57
C PRO A 165 -24.17 2.63 -12.41
N LEU A 166 -25.34 3.27 -12.60
CA LEU A 166 -26.66 2.64 -12.39
C LEU A 166 -26.94 1.43 -13.30
N PHE A 167 -26.29 1.33 -14.45
CA PHE A 167 -26.51 0.26 -15.43
C PHE A 167 -25.81 -1.08 -15.09
N LEU A 168 -24.95 -1.09 -14.05
CA LEU A 168 -24.27 -2.29 -13.62
C LEU A 168 -25.16 -3.13 -12.70
N ASP A 169 -25.12 -4.43 -12.87
CA ASP A 169 -25.93 -5.39 -12.14
C ASP A 169 -25.08 -6.43 -11.41
N GLN A 170 -25.73 -7.20 -10.55
CA GLN A 170 -25.11 -8.36 -9.90
C GLN A 170 -24.59 -9.35 -10.97
N GLY A 171 -23.39 -9.87 -10.79
CA GLY A 171 -22.69 -10.75 -11.73
C GLY A 171 -21.79 -10.00 -12.72
N ASP A 172 -21.88 -8.67 -12.80
CA ASP A 172 -20.92 -7.90 -13.60
C ASP A 172 -19.55 -7.89 -12.94
N VAL A 173 -18.50 -8.07 -13.77
CA VAL A 173 -17.12 -7.92 -13.32
C VAL A 173 -16.65 -6.50 -13.64
N ILE A 174 -16.12 -5.84 -12.64
CA ILE A 174 -15.66 -4.45 -12.75
C ILE A 174 -14.19 -4.31 -12.41
N LYS A 175 -13.53 -3.36 -13.05
CA LYS A 175 -12.18 -2.93 -12.74
C LYS A 175 -12.22 -1.75 -11.79
N VAL A 176 -11.45 -1.83 -10.71
CA VAL A 176 -11.39 -0.84 -9.63
C VAL A 176 -9.94 -0.42 -9.39
N ASP A 177 -9.71 0.86 -9.14
CA ASP A 177 -8.43 1.37 -8.62
C ASP A 177 -8.40 1.14 -7.09
N THR A 178 -7.48 0.34 -6.62
CA THR A 178 -7.39 -0.04 -5.20
C THR A 178 -6.95 1.09 -4.28
N ARG A 179 -6.28 2.12 -4.83
CA ARG A 179 -5.78 3.28 -4.07
C ARG A 179 -6.88 4.28 -3.74
N SER A 180 -7.79 4.52 -4.70
CA SER A 180 -8.91 5.44 -4.54
C SER A 180 -10.23 4.73 -4.22
N GLY A 181 -10.34 3.44 -4.52
CA GLY A 181 -11.59 2.69 -4.44
C GLY A 181 -12.59 3.05 -5.54
N GLU A 182 -12.11 3.65 -6.65
CA GLU A 182 -12.95 4.14 -7.72
C GLU A 182 -13.15 3.09 -8.82
N TYR A 183 -14.36 3.02 -9.33
CA TYR A 183 -14.72 2.26 -10.51
C TYR A 183 -14.01 2.83 -11.75
N LEU A 184 -13.35 1.97 -12.51
CA LEU A 184 -12.65 2.35 -13.75
C LEU A 184 -13.39 1.89 -15.00
N GLY A 185 -14.08 0.76 -14.95
CA GLY A 185 -14.75 0.21 -16.12
C GLY A 185 -15.34 -1.17 -15.87
N ARG A 186 -16.22 -1.61 -16.76
CA ARG A 186 -16.74 -2.98 -16.81
C ARG A 186 -15.75 -3.84 -17.60
N VAL A 187 -15.43 -5.00 -17.06
CA VAL A 187 -14.66 -6.03 -17.76
C VAL A 187 -15.61 -6.82 -18.65
N ARG A 188 -15.24 -7.02 -19.92
CA ARG A 188 -16.06 -7.75 -20.90
C ARG A 188 -15.68 -9.23 -20.96
#